data_bea49bedbd57ad7abaa8f0f36dd2db3f
#
_entry.id   bea49bedbd57ad7abaa8f0f36dd2db3f
#
_cell.length_a   1.000
_cell.length_b   1.000
_cell.length_c   1.000
_cell.angle_alpha   90.00
_cell.angle_beta   90.00
_cell.angle_gamma   90.00
#
_symmetry.space_group_name_H-M   'P 1'
#
loop_
_entity.id
_entity.type
_entity.pdbx_description
1 polymer ?
#
loop_
_entity_poly.entity_id
_entity_poly.type
_entity_poly.pdbx_seq_one_letter_code
_entity_poly.pdbx_strand_id
1 'polypeptide(L)'
;MSLVFWDTMLFIYWFEDHPKYAGRVRTIFERMEERQDTLVTSAFTVGEALVAPYRKGDQRIVEGMRSMFRPPFVKVLPFTSETAARYAQIRAELKVSPADAIQLACAAEAGVDLFLTNDHALAGKHVPGIQFVAPMDVALF
;
A
#
# COMPACT_ATOMS: atom_id res chain seq x y z
N MET A 1 -3.04 -1.90 -17.66
CA MET A 1 -2.19 -2.91 -16.99
C MET A 1 -1.04 -2.22 -16.28
N SER A 2 -1.28 -1.81 -15.07
CA SER A 2 -0.30 -1.10 -14.27
C SER A 2 -0.06 -1.80 -12.94
N LEU A 3 1.09 -1.52 -12.32
CA LEU A 3 1.36 -1.91 -10.94
C LEU A 3 0.87 -0.77 -10.05
N VAL A 4 -0.09 -1.08 -9.18
CA VAL A 4 -0.68 -0.09 -8.27
C VAL A 4 -0.41 -0.52 -6.84
N PHE A 5 0.34 0.30 -6.12
CA PHE A 5 0.68 0.06 -4.72
C PHE A 5 -0.38 0.70 -3.82
N TRP A 6 -0.89 -0.06 -2.88
CA TRP A 6 -1.77 0.47 -1.84
C TRP A 6 -1.02 0.61 -0.52
N ASP A 7 -1.07 1.81 0.04
CA ASP A 7 -0.62 2.06 1.40
C ASP A 7 -1.51 1.29 2.39
N THR A 8 -1.01 1.05 3.59
CA THR A 8 -1.67 0.23 4.61
C THR A 8 -3.13 0.63 4.85
N MET A 9 -3.42 1.92 4.91
CA MET A 9 -4.76 2.39 5.28
C MET A 9 -5.85 1.97 4.30
N LEU A 10 -5.53 1.80 3.00
CA LEU A 10 -6.53 1.33 2.05
C LEU A 10 -7.04 -0.06 2.43
N PHE A 11 -6.14 -0.95 2.84
CA PHE A 11 -6.54 -2.29 3.29
C PHE A 11 -7.35 -2.23 4.59
N ILE A 12 -6.93 -1.40 5.52
CA ILE A 12 -7.63 -1.26 6.82
C ILE A 12 -9.04 -0.73 6.61
N TYR A 13 -9.22 0.28 5.74
CA TYR A 13 -10.55 0.80 5.42
C TYR A 13 -11.45 -0.29 4.85
N TRP A 14 -10.93 -1.15 3.99
CA TRP A 14 -11.69 -2.25 3.42
C TRP A 14 -12.04 -3.28 4.49
N PHE A 15 -11.05 -3.77 5.22
CA PHE A 15 -11.26 -4.84 6.21
C PHE A 15 -12.18 -4.43 7.35
N GLU A 16 -12.12 -3.17 7.77
CA GLU A 16 -12.96 -2.63 8.85
C GLU A 16 -14.28 -2.05 8.34
N ASP A 17 -14.53 -2.11 7.04
CA ASP A 17 -15.72 -1.52 6.41
C ASP A 17 -15.91 -0.06 6.85
N HIS A 18 -14.87 0.75 6.71
CA HIS A 18 -14.84 2.14 7.18
C HIS A 18 -16.00 2.94 6.57
N PRO A 19 -16.82 3.63 7.39
CA PRO A 19 -18.06 4.24 6.89
C PRO A 19 -17.83 5.33 5.83
N LYS A 20 -16.66 5.98 5.86
CA LYS A 20 -16.34 7.05 4.90
C LYS A 20 -15.54 6.55 3.69
N TYR A 21 -14.62 5.60 3.89
CA TYR A 21 -13.62 5.27 2.87
C TYR A 21 -13.74 3.89 2.26
N ALA A 22 -14.43 2.94 2.89
CA ALA A 22 -14.51 1.57 2.37
C ALA A 22 -15.13 1.52 0.97
N GLY A 23 -16.18 2.30 0.73
CA GLY A 23 -16.82 2.36 -0.58
C GLY A 23 -15.88 2.85 -1.67
N ARG A 24 -15.08 3.88 -1.35
CA ARG A 24 -14.09 4.42 -2.29
C ARG A 24 -13.01 3.38 -2.62
N VAL A 25 -12.51 2.68 -1.62
CA VAL A 25 -11.49 1.65 -1.82
C VAL A 25 -12.05 0.51 -2.69
N ARG A 26 -13.28 0.08 -2.44
CA ARG A 26 -13.93 -0.95 -3.28
C ARG A 26 -14.06 -0.49 -4.73
N THR A 27 -14.45 0.77 -4.95
CA THR A 27 -14.53 1.34 -6.30
C THR A 27 -13.17 1.34 -7.00
N ILE A 28 -12.11 1.73 -6.28
CA ILE A 28 -10.76 1.69 -6.83
C ILE A 28 -10.40 0.26 -7.26
N PHE A 29 -10.66 -0.73 -6.40
CA PHE A 29 -10.36 -2.12 -6.71
C PHE A 29 -11.13 -2.61 -7.93
N GLU A 30 -12.43 -2.31 -8.03
CA GLU A 30 -13.24 -2.69 -9.19
C GLU A 30 -12.68 -2.10 -10.48
N ARG A 31 -12.27 -0.83 -10.45
CA ARG A 31 -11.65 -0.17 -11.61
C ARG A 31 -10.33 -0.82 -11.97
N MET A 32 -9.52 -1.19 -10.99
CA MET A 32 -8.28 -1.90 -11.22
C MET A 32 -8.52 -3.25 -11.89
N GLU A 33 -9.56 -3.98 -11.46
CA GLU A 33 -9.93 -5.24 -12.08
C GLU A 33 -10.34 -5.06 -13.54
N GLU A 34 -11.17 -4.08 -13.83
CA GLU A 34 -11.58 -3.76 -15.20
C GLU A 34 -10.40 -3.44 -16.09
N ARG A 35 -9.40 -2.74 -15.57
CA ARG A 35 -8.19 -2.34 -16.29
C ARG A 35 -7.12 -3.43 -16.30
N GLN A 36 -7.33 -4.52 -15.57
CA GLN A 36 -6.34 -5.59 -15.37
C GLN A 36 -5.05 -5.09 -14.71
N ASP A 37 -5.16 -4.14 -13.80
CA ASP A 37 -4.03 -3.67 -13.01
C ASP A 37 -3.67 -4.71 -11.95
N THR A 38 -2.41 -4.70 -11.53
CA THR A 38 -1.92 -5.59 -10.46
C THR A 38 -1.85 -4.81 -9.15
N LEU A 39 -2.54 -5.30 -8.14
CA LEU A 39 -2.44 -4.75 -6.79
C LEU A 39 -1.18 -5.26 -6.12
N VAL A 40 -0.37 -4.32 -5.64
CA VAL A 40 0.84 -4.65 -4.89
C VAL A 40 0.86 -3.88 -3.57
N THR A 41 1.56 -4.42 -2.60
CA THR A 41 1.82 -3.76 -1.31
C THR A 41 3.10 -4.31 -0.73
N SER A 42 3.52 -3.80 0.43
CA SER A 42 4.74 -4.28 1.08
C SER A 42 4.45 -5.31 2.16
N ALA A 43 5.47 -6.10 2.52
CA ALA A 43 5.41 -6.96 3.69
C ALA A 43 5.15 -6.13 4.98
N PHE A 44 5.61 -4.88 5.00
CA PHE A 44 5.36 -3.97 6.11
C PHE A 44 3.86 -3.68 6.29
N THR A 45 3.12 -3.50 5.18
CA THR A 45 1.66 -3.35 5.22
C THR A 45 0.99 -4.55 5.90
N VAL A 46 1.44 -5.76 5.58
CA VAL A 46 0.90 -6.98 6.21
C VAL A 46 1.08 -6.91 7.72
N GLY A 47 2.29 -6.54 8.18
CA GLY A 47 2.57 -6.39 9.61
C GLY A 47 1.69 -5.33 10.27
N GLU A 48 1.57 -4.16 9.66
CA GLU A 48 0.75 -3.09 10.21
C GLU A 48 -0.72 -3.47 10.29
N ALA A 49 -1.25 -4.11 9.25
CA ALA A 49 -2.65 -4.51 9.21
C ALA A 49 -2.99 -5.58 10.25
N LEU A 50 -2.03 -6.41 10.64
CA LEU A 50 -2.24 -7.48 11.61
C LEU A 50 -2.16 -7.04 13.07
N VAL A 51 -1.69 -5.82 13.35
CA VAL A 51 -1.51 -5.36 14.73
C VAL A 51 -2.82 -5.40 15.51
N ALA A 52 -3.89 -4.81 14.98
CA ALA A 52 -5.17 -4.75 15.69
C ALA A 52 -5.80 -6.14 15.92
N PRO A 53 -5.86 -7.02 14.92
CA PRO A 53 -6.34 -8.39 15.15
C PRO A 53 -5.55 -9.16 16.22
N TYR A 54 -4.23 -9.05 16.22
CA TYR A 54 -3.40 -9.69 17.24
C TYR A 54 -3.67 -9.12 18.63
N ARG A 55 -3.83 -7.80 18.75
CA ARG A 55 -4.16 -7.17 20.03
C ARG A 55 -5.51 -7.61 20.58
N LYS A 56 -6.47 -7.88 19.70
CA LYS A 56 -7.79 -8.38 20.08
C LYS A 56 -7.79 -9.87 20.40
N GLY A 57 -6.71 -10.57 20.05
CA GLY A 57 -6.61 -12.02 20.26
C GLY A 57 -7.54 -12.83 19.35
N ASP A 58 -7.96 -12.24 18.22
CA ASP A 58 -8.88 -12.91 17.30
C ASP A 58 -8.10 -13.66 16.23
N GLN A 59 -7.80 -14.93 16.54
CA GLN A 59 -6.99 -15.76 15.66
C GLN A 59 -7.66 -16.03 14.31
N ARG A 60 -8.99 -16.09 14.26
CA ARG A 60 -9.71 -16.31 12.99
C ARG A 60 -9.52 -15.13 12.04
N ILE A 61 -9.60 -13.90 12.56
CA ILE A 61 -9.37 -12.71 11.76
C ILE A 61 -7.92 -12.64 11.31
N VAL A 62 -6.97 -12.93 12.20
CA VAL A 62 -5.54 -12.97 11.85
C VAL A 62 -5.29 -13.91 10.67
N GLU A 63 -5.77 -15.15 10.76
CA GLU A 63 -5.58 -16.15 9.71
C GLU A 63 -6.27 -15.74 8.40
N GLY A 64 -7.50 -15.21 8.51
CA GLY A 64 -8.25 -14.74 7.34
C GLY A 64 -7.51 -13.61 6.61
N MET A 65 -7.00 -12.60 7.35
CA MET A 65 -6.26 -11.50 6.75
C MET A 65 -4.95 -11.97 6.14
N ARG A 66 -4.21 -12.83 6.84
CA ARG A 66 -2.96 -13.38 6.30
C ARG A 66 -3.19 -14.12 4.99
N SER A 67 -4.28 -14.89 4.91
CA SER A 67 -4.58 -15.64 3.70
C SER A 67 -4.99 -14.76 2.52
N MET A 68 -5.45 -13.54 2.78
CA MET A 68 -5.79 -12.57 1.73
C MET A 68 -4.55 -11.86 1.15
N PHE A 69 -3.49 -11.70 1.95
CA PHE A 69 -2.27 -11.02 1.52
C PHE A 69 -1.39 -11.95 0.67
N ARG A 70 -1.92 -12.38 -0.46
CA ARG A 70 -1.19 -13.23 -1.42
C ARG A 70 -1.86 -13.20 -2.78
N PRO A 71 -1.16 -13.59 -3.86
CA PRO A 71 -1.79 -13.76 -5.17
C PRO A 71 -2.94 -14.77 -5.13
N PRO A 72 -4.00 -14.60 -5.92
CA PRO A 72 -4.14 -13.58 -6.97
C PRO A 72 -4.65 -12.22 -6.48
N PHE A 73 -4.99 -12.05 -5.21
CA PHE A 73 -5.55 -10.80 -4.70
C PHE A 73 -4.49 -9.69 -4.69
N VAL A 74 -3.33 -9.94 -4.10
CA VAL A 74 -2.28 -8.93 -3.97
C VAL A 74 -0.90 -9.57 -4.05
N LYS A 75 0.04 -8.85 -4.68
CA LYS A 75 1.45 -9.21 -4.66
C LYS A 75 2.13 -8.48 -3.52
N VAL A 76 2.72 -9.22 -2.58
CA VAL A 76 3.40 -8.64 -1.42
C VAL A 76 4.88 -8.50 -1.73
N LEU A 77 5.39 -7.28 -1.63
CA LEU A 77 6.78 -6.96 -1.94
C LEU A 77 7.66 -7.09 -0.70
N PRO A 78 8.84 -7.71 -0.84
CA PRO A 78 9.76 -7.87 0.29
C PRO A 78 10.53 -6.58 0.58
N PHE A 79 11.14 -6.52 1.76
CA PHE A 79 12.10 -5.47 2.12
C PHE A 79 13.49 -6.12 2.10
N THR A 80 14.22 -5.89 1.00
CA THR A 80 15.55 -6.46 0.77
C THR A 80 16.67 -5.48 1.11
N SER A 81 17.93 -5.87 0.95
CA SER A 81 19.06 -4.96 1.10
C SER A 81 19.01 -3.82 0.11
N GLU A 82 18.57 -4.08 -1.13
CA GLU A 82 18.39 -3.04 -2.15
C GLU A 82 17.28 -2.08 -1.76
N THR A 83 16.18 -2.60 -1.20
CA THR A 83 15.11 -1.78 -0.68
C THR A 83 15.60 -0.89 0.46
N ALA A 84 16.45 -1.43 1.34
CA ALA A 84 17.04 -0.69 2.45
C ALA A 84 17.87 0.50 1.95
N ALA A 85 18.63 0.33 0.87
CA ALA A 85 19.39 1.42 0.28
C ALA A 85 18.47 2.54 -0.24
N ARG A 86 17.37 2.18 -0.90
CA ARG A 86 16.36 3.16 -1.33
C ARG A 86 15.71 3.87 -0.15
N TYR A 87 15.40 3.11 0.91
CA TYR A 87 14.87 3.68 2.15
C TYR A 87 15.81 4.77 2.69
N ALA A 88 17.11 4.49 2.73
CA ALA A 88 18.09 5.44 3.23
C ALA A 88 18.13 6.73 2.39
N GLN A 89 18.09 6.60 1.06
CA GLN A 89 18.04 7.74 0.15
C GLN A 89 16.77 8.57 0.36
N ILE A 90 15.62 7.92 0.47
CA ILE A 90 14.34 8.59 0.68
C ILE A 90 14.36 9.36 1.99
N ARG A 91 14.85 8.74 3.08
CA ARG A 91 14.96 9.43 4.37
C ARG A 91 15.91 10.60 4.34
N ALA A 92 17.01 10.50 3.57
CA ALA A 92 17.99 11.57 3.45
C ALA A 92 17.48 12.74 2.63
N GLU A 93 16.67 12.50 1.62
CA GLU A 93 16.26 13.50 0.64
C GLU A 93 14.85 14.07 0.87
N LEU A 94 13.96 13.30 1.48
CA LEU A 94 12.57 13.69 1.68
C LEU A 94 12.24 13.74 3.17
N LYS A 95 11.33 14.66 3.53
CA LYS A 95 10.83 14.75 4.90
C LYS A 95 9.62 13.84 5.04
N VAL A 96 9.88 12.56 5.26
CA VAL A 96 8.84 11.55 5.47
C VAL A 96 9.17 10.71 6.70
N SER A 97 8.15 10.13 7.32
CA SER A 97 8.34 9.25 8.47
C SER A 97 9.07 7.96 8.07
N PRO A 98 9.69 7.24 9.02
CA PRO A 98 10.27 5.93 8.72
C PRO A 98 9.25 4.97 8.09
N ALA A 99 8.02 4.91 8.61
CA ALA A 99 6.99 4.03 8.05
C ALA A 99 6.67 4.37 6.59
N ASP A 100 6.50 5.66 6.28
CA ASP A 100 6.25 6.09 4.91
C ASP A 100 7.42 5.79 3.99
N ALA A 101 8.66 6.00 4.48
CA ALA A 101 9.86 5.73 3.70
C ALA A 101 10.00 4.22 3.38
N ILE A 102 9.61 3.33 4.29
CA ILE A 102 9.59 1.89 4.02
C ILE A 102 8.63 1.58 2.88
N GLN A 103 7.42 2.13 2.92
CA GLN A 103 6.41 1.92 1.89
C GLN A 103 6.89 2.44 0.53
N LEU A 104 7.38 3.67 0.51
CA LEU A 104 7.88 4.28 -0.72
C LEU A 104 9.09 3.51 -1.29
N ALA A 105 9.98 3.02 -0.44
CA ALA A 105 11.14 2.25 -0.87
C ALA A 105 10.73 0.93 -1.52
N CYS A 106 9.78 0.21 -0.92
CA CYS A 106 9.26 -1.04 -1.49
C CYS A 106 8.61 -0.79 -2.85
N ALA A 107 7.79 0.25 -2.95
CA ALA A 107 7.12 0.61 -4.19
C ALA A 107 8.13 1.01 -5.28
N ALA A 108 9.13 1.82 -4.92
CA ALA A 108 10.16 2.28 -5.85
C ALA A 108 11.02 1.12 -6.36
N GLU A 109 11.38 0.18 -5.48
CA GLU A 109 12.17 -0.99 -5.89
C GLU A 109 11.42 -1.87 -6.88
N ALA A 110 10.11 -1.95 -6.77
CA ALA A 110 9.26 -2.68 -7.71
C ALA A 110 8.94 -1.89 -8.97
N GLY A 111 9.24 -0.59 -9.02
CA GLY A 111 8.95 0.25 -10.16
C GLY A 111 7.46 0.45 -10.40
N VAL A 112 6.69 0.71 -9.34
CA VAL A 112 5.24 0.83 -9.49
C VAL A 112 4.85 2.07 -10.30
N ASP A 113 3.73 1.96 -11.00
CA ASP A 113 3.19 3.05 -11.79
C ASP A 113 2.45 4.05 -10.91
N LEU A 114 1.80 3.57 -9.87
CA LEU A 114 0.96 4.40 -9.01
C LEU A 114 1.07 3.93 -7.55
N PHE A 115 1.31 4.87 -6.65
CA PHE A 115 1.28 4.67 -5.21
C PHE A 115 0.06 5.41 -4.65
N LEU A 116 -0.92 4.68 -4.15
CA LEU A 116 -2.13 5.26 -3.56
C LEU A 116 -2.04 5.34 -2.05
N THR A 117 -2.35 6.51 -1.52
CA THR A 117 -2.32 6.79 -0.08
C THR A 117 -3.49 7.68 0.31
N ASN A 118 -3.86 7.67 1.59
CA ASN A 118 -4.77 8.67 2.14
C ASN A 118 -4.02 9.76 2.92
N ASP A 119 -2.70 9.76 2.86
CA ASP A 119 -1.87 10.81 3.45
C ASP A 119 -1.58 11.87 2.41
N HIS A 120 -2.29 12.99 2.49
CA HIS A 120 -2.16 14.09 1.54
C HIS A 120 -0.78 14.75 1.58
N ALA A 121 -0.02 14.58 2.66
CA ALA A 121 1.34 15.08 2.74
C ALA A 121 2.30 14.30 1.82
N LEU A 122 2.00 13.04 1.52
CA LEU A 122 2.77 12.24 0.57
C LEU A 122 2.37 12.50 -0.88
N ALA A 123 1.11 12.84 -1.11
CA ALA A 123 0.56 12.99 -2.45
C ALA A 123 1.34 14.06 -3.23
N GLY A 124 1.69 13.75 -4.47
CA GLY A 124 2.41 14.65 -5.34
C GLY A 124 3.92 14.70 -5.12
N LYS A 125 4.46 13.99 -4.12
CA LYS A 125 5.90 13.90 -3.95
C LYS A 125 6.52 13.11 -5.09
N HIS A 126 7.67 13.55 -5.56
CA HIS A 126 8.42 12.84 -6.57
C HIS A 126 9.39 11.88 -5.92
N VAL A 127 9.22 10.58 -6.20
CA VAL A 127 10.08 9.53 -5.68
C VAL A 127 10.66 8.75 -6.86
N PRO A 128 11.98 8.76 -7.07
CA PRO A 128 12.58 7.98 -8.15
C PRO A 128 12.20 6.50 -8.05
N GLY A 129 11.71 5.94 -9.17
CA GLY A 129 11.22 4.57 -9.23
C GLY A 129 9.71 4.43 -9.11
N ILE A 130 9.01 5.49 -8.71
CA ILE A 130 7.54 5.54 -8.67
C ILE A 130 7.08 6.59 -9.69
N GLN A 131 6.16 6.22 -10.57
CA GLN A 131 5.70 7.16 -11.58
C GLN A 131 4.83 8.26 -10.98
N PHE A 132 3.82 7.89 -10.17
CA PHE A 132 2.94 8.85 -9.50
C PHE A 132 2.63 8.42 -8.07
N VAL A 133 2.67 9.38 -7.14
CA VAL A 133 2.14 9.24 -5.77
C VAL A 133 0.88 10.09 -5.71
N ALA A 134 -0.25 9.46 -5.45
CA ALA A 134 -1.55 10.14 -5.53
C ALA A 134 -2.46 9.80 -4.35
N PRO A 135 -3.32 10.75 -3.93
CA PRO A 135 -4.30 10.47 -2.89
C PRO A 135 -5.43 9.59 -3.43
N MET A 136 -5.94 8.70 -2.57
CA MET A 136 -6.99 7.76 -2.96
C MET A 136 -8.33 8.42 -3.26
N ASP A 137 -8.55 9.65 -2.82
CA ASP A 137 -9.81 10.36 -3.00
C ASP A 137 -9.90 11.16 -4.31
N VAL A 138 -8.85 11.10 -5.14
CA VAL A 138 -8.84 11.73 -6.47
C VAL A 138 -9.28 10.71 -7.52
N ALA A 139 -10.09 11.15 -8.49
CA ALA A 139 -10.54 10.28 -9.57
C ALA A 139 -9.38 10.05 -10.57
N LEU A 140 -8.75 8.87 -10.46
CA LEU A 140 -7.58 8.52 -11.28
C LEU A 140 -7.90 7.55 -12.41
N PHE A 141 -9.09 6.97 -12.40
CA PHE A 141 -9.48 5.94 -13.34
C PHE A 141 -10.71 6.34 -14.15
#